data_a71f8297169839dbd019cbc90376eb63
#
_entry.id   a71f8297169839dbd019cbc90376eb63
#
_cell.length_a   1.000
_cell.length_b   1.000
_cell.length_c   1.000
_cell.angle_alpha   90.00
_cell.angle_beta   90.00
_cell.angle_gamma   90.00
#
_symmetry.space_group_name_H-M   'P 1'
#
loop_
_entity.id
_entity.type
_entity.pdbx_description
1 polymer ?
#
loop_
_entity_poly.entity_id
_entity_poly.type
_entity_poly.pdbx_seq_one_letter_code
_entity_poly.pdbx_strand_id
1 'polypeptide(L)'
;MKILDKHTIVTQLASLIIGLFIYISFNVVEANNFTNLICFFLIITFGISHGALDNLKGKKLINYFGYKNIIIFYLSYILISLFVILLWLIFPTLTLSIFLLVACYHFGKEDTAFLLEKDKFYKSIRINDFVYFSKGLLIIFAPLYFHNEETLSIFKLLGADSLFLLKLQNDLMWEYHKILGWITFIGYILFLLINFGDGDYKIVHCFDFIPIIILNTVLTPL
;
A
#
# COMPACT_ATOMS: atom_id res chain seq x y z
N MET A 1 23.83 11.36 -12.83
CA MET A 1 22.65 10.66 -12.30
C MET A 1 22.82 10.55 -10.80
N LYS A 2 21.96 11.20 -10.01
CA LYS A 2 22.05 11.20 -8.53
C LYS A 2 21.83 9.78 -8.01
N ILE A 3 22.42 9.45 -6.84
CA ILE A 3 22.31 8.10 -6.22
C ILE A 3 20.84 7.67 -6.06
N LEU A 4 19.96 8.62 -5.74
CA LEU A 4 18.53 8.41 -5.58
C LEU A 4 17.85 7.96 -6.89
N ASP A 5 18.21 8.56 -8.04
CA ASP A 5 17.66 8.17 -9.35
C ASP A 5 18.04 6.73 -9.70
N LYS A 6 19.29 6.33 -9.38
CA LYS A 6 19.72 4.94 -9.58
C LYS A 6 18.92 3.97 -8.71
N HIS A 7 18.71 4.31 -7.43
CA HIS A 7 17.97 3.47 -6.51
C HIS A 7 16.52 3.28 -7.00
N THR A 8 15.84 4.36 -7.40
CA THR A 8 14.46 4.29 -7.89
C THR A 8 14.35 3.45 -9.17
N ILE A 9 15.27 3.65 -10.13
CA ILE A 9 15.29 2.84 -11.37
C ILE A 9 15.54 1.36 -11.04
N VAL A 10 16.50 1.07 -10.17
CA VAL A 10 16.83 -0.30 -9.79
C VAL A 10 15.65 -0.97 -9.08
N THR A 11 14.96 -0.28 -8.16
CA THR A 11 13.79 -0.84 -7.46
C THR A 11 12.62 -1.07 -8.42
N GLN A 12 12.34 -0.15 -9.33
CA GLN A 12 11.29 -0.31 -10.36
C GLN A 12 11.58 -1.46 -11.30
N LEU A 13 12.81 -1.56 -11.81
CA LEU A 13 13.22 -2.67 -12.67
C LEU A 13 13.20 -4.01 -11.92
N ALA A 14 13.68 -4.05 -10.68
CA ALA A 14 13.66 -5.25 -9.86
C ALA A 14 12.21 -5.72 -9.62
N SER A 15 11.28 -4.82 -9.30
CA SER A 15 9.87 -5.17 -9.10
C SER A 15 9.22 -5.74 -10.36
N LEU A 16 9.50 -5.16 -11.53
CA LEU A 16 9.02 -5.67 -12.82
C LEU A 16 9.63 -7.04 -13.16
N ILE A 17 10.92 -7.23 -12.94
CA ILE A 17 11.60 -8.52 -13.20
C ILE A 17 11.05 -9.60 -12.26
N ILE A 18 10.89 -9.30 -10.98
CA ILE A 18 10.31 -10.23 -10.00
C ILE A 18 8.87 -10.57 -10.38
N GLY A 19 8.05 -9.57 -10.75
CA GLY A 19 6.67 -9.79 -11.19
C GLY A 19 6.59 -10.65 -12.43
N LEU A 20 7.43 -10.41 -13.45
CA LEU A 20 7.51 -11.23 -14.65
C LEU A 20 7.96 -12.67 -14.32
N PHE A 21 8.94 -12.83 -13.44
CA PHE A 21 9.40 -14.15 -13.02
C PHE A 21 8.28 -14.94 -12.31
N ILE A 22 7.55 -14.28 -11.41
CA ILE A 22 6.38 -14.88 -10.74
C ILE A 22 5.33 -15.27 -11.79
N TYR A 23 4.97 -14.36 -12.71
CA TYR A 23 3.99 -14.63 -13.77
C TYR A 23 4.37 -15.84 -14.62
N ILE A 24 5.62 -15.91 -15.08
CA ILE A 24 6.11 -17.04 -15.87
C ILE A 24 6.05 -18.33 -15.03
N SER A 25 6.44 -18.28 -13.76
CA SER A 25 6.40 -19.42 -12.86
C SER A 25 4.98 -19.94 -12.65
N PHE A 26 3.99 -19.06 -12.51
CA PHE A 26 2.58 -19.42 -12.37
C PHE A 26 1.98 -20.05 -13.64
N ASN A 27 2.38 -19.58 -14.81
CA ASN A 27 1.84 -20.10 -16.07
C ASN A 27 2.54 -21.39 -16.54
N VAL A 28 3.77 -21.64 -16.11
CA VAL A 28 4.57 -22.80 -16.53
C VAL A 28 4.47 -23.95 -15.51
N VAL A 29 4.28 -23.62 -14.25
CA VAL A 29 4.13 -24.61 -13.17
C VAL A 29 2.70 -24.51 -12.67
N GLU A 30 1.87 -25.54 -12.90
CA GLU A 30 0.57 -25.63 -12.23
C GLU A 30 0.72 -25.24 -10.76
N ALA A 31 -0.20 -24.38 -10.28
CA ALA A 31 -0.14 -23.77 -8.94
C ALA A 31 0.08 -24.82 -7.84
N ASN A 32 1.32 -25.16 -7.61
CA ASN A 32 1.74 -26.15 -6.62
C ASN A 32 1.93 -25.45 -5.27
N ASN A 33 1.74 -26.22 -4.19
CA ASN A 33 2.02 -25.81 -2.80
C ASN A 33 3.37 -25.08 -2.61
N PHE A 34 4.32 -25.27 -3.53
CA PHE A 34 5.64 -24.63 -3.54
C PHE A 34 5.57 -23.12 -3.80
N THR A 35 4.69 -22.66 -4.69
CA THR A 35 4.54 -21.22 -5.00
C THR A 35 3.93 -20.48 -3.82
N ASN A 36 2.89 -21.09 -3.21
CA ASN A 36 2.30 -20.54 -1.98
C ASN A 36 3.32 -20.46 -0.84
N LEU A 37 4.21 -21.43 -0.73
CA LEU A 37 5.30 -21.43 0.26
C LEU A 37 6.28 -20.28 0.01
N ILE A 38 6.66 -20.03 -1.24
CA ILE A 38 7.54 -18.90 -1.61
C ILE A 38 6.87 -17.57 -1.27
N CYS A 39 5.62 -17.38 -1.65
CA CYS A 39 4.86 -16.17 -1.33
C CYS A 39 4.76 -15.96 0.18
N PHE A 40 4.44 -17.01 0.93
CA PHE A 40 4.39 -16.97 2.39
C PHE A 40 5.74 -16.58 3.00
N PHE A 41 6.83 -17.16 2.51
CA PHE A 41 8.19 -16.80 2.95
C PHE A 41 8.53 -15.35 2.65
N LEU A 42 8.18 -14.84 1.47
CA LEU A 42 8.37 -13.43 1.11
C LEU A 42 7.57 -12.50 2.04
N ILE A 43 6.30 -12.81 2.29
CA ILE A 43 5.44 -12.02 3.20
C ILE A 43 6.05 -11.98 4.60
N ILE A 44 6.50 -13.12 5.14
CA ILE A 44 7.14 -13.16 6.46
C ILE A 44 8.42 -12.33 6.46
N THR A 45 9.28 -12.49 5.46
CA THR A 45 10.58 -11.82 5.40
C THR A 45 10.41 -10.30 5.32
N PHE A 46 9.52 -9.82 4.45
CA PHE A 46 9.22 -8.39 4.34
C PHE A 46 8.44 -7.87 5.55
N GLY A 47 7.50 -8.65 6.08
CA GLY A 47 6.74 -8.28 7.28
C GLY A 47 7.63 -8.12 8.51
N ILE A 48 8.56 -9.04 8.75
CA ILE A 48 9.52 -8.95 9.86
C ILE A 48 10.42 -7.72 9.72
N SER A 49 10.90 -7.44 8.50
CA SER A 49 11.75 -6.27 8.26
C SER A 49 11.02 -4.95 8.54
N HIS A 50 9.70 -4.88 8.27
CA HIS A 50 8.87 -3.71 8.59
C HIS A 50 8.78 -3.49 10.10
N GLY A 51 8.59 -4.53 10.90
CA GLY A 51 8.50 -4.46 12.37
C GLY A 51 9.85 -4.25 13.08
N ALA A 52 10.98 -4.53 12.43
CA ALA A 52 12.30 -4.46 13.05
C ALA A 52 12.68 -3.07 13.60
N LEU A 53 12.15 -2.00 12.99
CA LEU A 53 12.39 -0.62 13.42
C LEU A 53 11.39 -0.10 14.47
N ASP A 54 10.36 -0.87 14.82
CA ASP A 54 9.31 -0.42 15.74
C ASP A 54 9.84 -0.14 17.15
N ASN A 55 10.86 -0.89 17.62
CA ASN A 55 11.52 -0.61 18.87
C ASN A 55 12.18 0.79 18.89
N LEU A 56 12.84 1.18 17.80
CA LEU A 56 13.50 2.48 17.68
C LEU A 56 12.46 3.61 17.57
N LYS A 57 11.41 3.41 16.77
CA LYS A 57 10.29 4.35 16.64
C LYS A 57 9.57 4.49 18.00
N GLY A 58 9.32 3.36 18.68
CA GLY A 58 8.69 3.32 19.99
C GLY A 58 9.48 4.07 21.06
N LYS A 59 10.81 3.90 21.12
CA LYS A 59 11.67 4.68 22.03
C LYS A 59 11.57 6.18 21.77
N LYS A 60 11.61 6.61 20.51
CA LYS A 60 11.45 8.03 20.17
C LYS A 60 10.08 8.57 20.61
N LEU A 61 9.01 7.80 20.36
CA LEU A 61 7.65 8.17 20.71
C LEU A 61 7.48 8.31 22.23
N ILE A 62 7.92 7.33 23.00
CA ILE A 62 7.84 7.33 24.47
C ILE A 62 8.62 8.50 25.06
N ASN A 63 9.83 8.78 24.56
CA ASN A 63 10.63 9.92 25.00
C ASN A 63 9.96 11.26 24.66
N TYR A 64 9.30 11.37 23.51
CA TYR A 64 8.54 12.56 23.11
C TYR A 64 7.41 12.87 24.11
N PHE A 65 6.72 11.85 24.63
CA PHE A 65 5.69 12.00 25.67
C PHE A 65 6.26 12.09 27.09
N GLY A 66 7.58 12.15 27.25
CA GLY A 66 8.24 12.29 28.55
C GLY A 66 8.33 11.01 29.39
N TYR A 67 7.93 9.86 28.83
CA TYR A 67 8.07 8.58 29.51
C TYR A 67 9.45 7.96 29.25
N LYS A 68 10.02 7.33 30.28
CA LYS A 68 11.35 6.68 30.18
C LYS A 68 11.27 5.17 29.98
N ASN A 69 10.10 4.57 30.27
CA ASN A 69 9.96 3.12 30.26
C ASN A 69 9.35 2.63 28.93
N ILE A 70 10.11 1.89 28.16
CA ILE A 70 9.71 1.30 26.88
C ILE A 70 8.58 0.26 27.03
N ILE A 71 8.37 -0.30 28.21
CA ILE A 71 7.29 -1.27 28.48
C ILE A 71 5.93 -0.63 28.22
N ILE A 72 5.78 0.66 28.48
CA ILE A 72 4.53 1.41 28.20
C ILE A 72 4.18 1.33 26.71
N PHE A 73 5.17 1.46 25.83
CA PHE A 73 4.96 1.31 24.40
C PHE A 73 4.46 -0.09 24.04
N TYR A 74 5.12 -1.14 24.54
CA TYR A 74 4.72 -2.51 24.21
C TYR A 74 3.35 -2.87 24.77
N LEU A 75 3.02 -2.43 25.99
CA LEU A 75 1.70 -2.64 26.55
C LEU A 75 0.62 -1.92 25.73
N SER A 76 0.85 -0.66 25.37
CA SER A 76 -0.07 0.09 24.50
C SER A 76 -0.24 -0.58 23.14
N TYR A 77 0.84 -1.07 22.56
CA TYR A 77 0.83 -1.79 21.28
C TYR A 77 -0.02 -3.07 21.35
N ILE A 78 0.17 -3.87 22.39
CA ILE A 78 -0.61 -5.10 22.61
C ILE A 78 -2.09 -4.76 22.86
N LEU A 79 -2.39 -3.75 23.67
CA LEU A 79 -3.77 -3.34 23.94
C LEU A 79 -4.49 -2.86 22.67
N ILE A 80 -3.83 -2.06 21.84
CA ILE A 80 -4.37 -1.61 20.56
C ILE A 80 -4.60 -2.81 19.63
N SER A 81 -3.65 -3.75 19.57
CA SER A 81 -3.79 -4.95 18.73
C SER A 81 -4.98 -5.81 19.17
N LEU A 82 -5.13 -6.03 20.49
CA LEU A 82 -6.29 -6.75 21.03
C LEU A 82 -7.61 -6.02 20.73
N PHE A 83 -7.63 -4.71 20.86
CA PHE A 83 -8.80 -3.89 20.55
C PHE A 83 -9.18 -4.03 19.05
N VAL A 84 -8.21 -3.98 18.13
CA VAL A 84 -8.45 -4.17 16.70
C VAL A 84 -8.98 -5.58 16.41
N ILE A 85 -8.44 -6.62 17.07
CA ILE A 85 -8.95 -7.99 16.93
C ILE A 85 -10.40 -8.08 17.40
N LEU A 86 -10.74 -7.50 18.53
CA LEU A 86 -12.12 -7.47 19.03
C LEU A 86 -13.06 -6.73 18.08
N LEU A 87 -12.65 -5.58 17.54
CA LEU A 87 -13.42 -4.86 16.52
C LEU A 87 -13.62 -5.71 15.27
N TRP A 88 -12.60 -6.46 14.84
CA TRP A 88 -12.70 -7.34 13.69
C TRP A 88 -13.70 -8.48 13.91
N LEU A 89 -13.73 -9.05 15.11
CA LEU A 89 -14.69 -10.12 15.44
C LEU A 89 -16.15 -9.63 15.51
N ILE A 90 -16.36 -8.35 15.92
CA ILE A 90 -17.72 -7.79 16.07
C ILE A 90 -18.19 -7.10 14.78
N PHE A 91 -17.30 -6.36 14.12
CA PHE A 91 -17.61 -5.53 12.93
C PHE A 91 -16.60 -5.77 11.79
N PRO A 92 -16.52 -6.98 11.21
CA PRO A 92 -15.44 -7.33 10.26
C PRO A 92 -15.42 -6.41 9.03
N THR A 93 -16.56 -6.11 8.43
CA THR A 93 -16.66 -5.23 7.25
C THR A 93 -16.19 -3.81 7.52
N LEU A 94 -16.61 -3.24 8.66
CA LEU A 94 -16.19 -1.89 9.06
C LEU A 94 -14.70 -1.85 9.37
N THR A 95 -14.20 -2.85 10.10
CA THR A 95 -12.78 -2.93 10.46
C THR A 95 -11.91 -3.12 9.22
N LEU A 96 -12.32 -3.97 8.27
CA LEU A 96 -11.65 -4.12 6.99
C LEU A 96 -11.61 -2.79 6.23
N SER A 97 -12.72 -2.06 6.14
CA SER A 97 -12.79 -0.77 5.45
C SER A 97 -11.84 0.26 6.07
N ILE A 98 -11.82 0.36 7.41
CA ILE A 98 -10.91 1.26 8.13
C ILE A 98 -9.45 0.82 7.90
N PHE A 99 -9.17 -0.48 7.98
CA PHE A 99 -7.84 -1.02 7.73
C PHE A 99 -7.34 -0.67 6.32
N LEU A 100 -8.17 -0.84 5.29
CA LEU A 100 -7.82 -0.48 3.91
C LEU A 100 -7.55 1.01 3.75
N LEU A 101 -8.32 1.89 4.39
CA LEU A 101 -8.08 3.33 4.38
C LEU A 101 -6.76 3.72 5.06
N VAL A 102 -6.47 3.12 6.21
CA VAL A 102 -5.19 3.34 6.92
C VAL A 102 -4.02 2.80 6.09
N ALA A 103 -4.19 1.63 5.48
CA ALA A 103 -3.18 1.02 4.60
C ALA A 103 -2.90 1.90 3.37
N CYS A 104 -3.94 2.48 2.74
CA CYS A 104 -3.78 3.45 1.65
C CYS A 104 -2.86 4.60 2.05
N TYR A 105 -3.16 5.24 3.17
CA TYR A 105 -2.36 6.37 3.62
C TYR A 105 -0.93 5.95 3.98
N HIS A 106 -0.79 4.83 4.70
CA HIS A 106 0.51 4.34 5.15
C HIS A 106 1.43 3.98 3.97
N PHE A 107 0.97 3.13 3.06
CA PHE A 107 1.77 2.72 1.91
C PHE A 107 2.07 3.88 0.96
N GLY A 108 1.08 4.72 0.69
CA GLY A 108 1.30 5.89 -0.14
C GLY A 108 2.31 6.87 0.45
N LYS A 109 2.31 7.05 1.77
CA LYS A 109 3.30 7.87 2.47
C LYS A 109 4.69 7.26 2.43
N GLU A 110 4.85 5.97 2.73
CA GLU A 110 6.15 5.29 2.66
C GLU A 110 6.77 5.39 1.26
N ASP A 111 5.95 5.27 0.21
CA ASP A 111 6.40 5.35 -1.17
C ASP A 111 6.81 6.74 -1.63
N THR A 112 6.16 7.79 -1.13
CA THR A 112 6.30 9.13 -1.71
C THR A 112 6.89 10.17 -0.77
N ALA A 113 6.88 9.95 0.55
CA ALA A 113 7.33 10.95 1.53
C ALA A 113 8.77 11.40 1.27
N PHE A 114 9.67 10.47 0.96
CA PHE A 114 11.08 10.79 0.73
C PHE A 114 11.30 11.66 -0.53
N LEU A 115 10.40 11.61 -1.50
CA LEU A 115 10.43 12.46 -2.69
C LEU A 115 9.92 13.87 -2.34
N LEU A 116 8.83 13.95 -1.59
CA LEU A 116 8.20 15.22 -1.23
C LEU A 116 8.97 15.97 -0.13
N GLU A 117 9.63 15.26 0.80
CA GLU A 117 10.40 15.88 1.90
C GLU A 117 11.69 16.61 1.45
N LYS A 118 12.23 16.25 0.28
CA LYS A 118 13.44 16.90 -0.26
C LYS A 118 13.19 18.28 -0.84
N ASP A 119 11.96 18.60 -1.17
CA ASP A 119 11.64 19.84 -1.84
C ASP A 119 11.17 20.92 -0.87
N LYS A 120 11.70 22.14 -1.08
CA LYS A 120 11.24 23.38 -0.43
C LYS A 120 9.74 23.68 -0.67
N PHE A 121 9.05 22.82 -1.40
CA PHE A 121 7.61 22.84 -1.68
C PHE A 121 6.74 22.22 -0.58
N TYR A 122 7.24 22.09 0.61
CA TYR A 122 6.46 21.77 1.84
C TYR A 122 5.35 22.82 2.09
N LYS A 123 4.64 23.21 1.03
CA LYS A 123 3.71 24.36 1.10
C LYS A 123 2.35 24.04 1.65
N SER A 124 1.92 22.80 1.61
CA SER A 124 0.61 22.42 2.18
C SER A 124 0.59 20.95 2.60
N ILE A 125 0.56 20.74 3.91
CA ILE A 125 0.36 19.41 4.52
C ILE A 125 -0.81 18.67 3.86
N ARG A 126 -1.93 19.37 3.57
CA ARG A 126 -3.13 18.79 2.96
C ARG A 126 -2.92 18.23 1.55
N ILE A 127 -2.09 18.88 0.73
CA ILE A 127 -1.80 18.41 -0.63
C ILE A 127 -0.96 17.14 -0.56
N ASN A 128 0.04 17.11 0.32
CA ASN A 128 0.88 15.94 0.51
C ASN A 128 0.06 14.74 1.01
N ASP A 129 -0.83 14.95 1.98
CA ASP A 129 -1.71 13.90 2.50
C ASP A 129 -2.64 13.35 1.42
N PHE A 130 -3.15 14.21 0.53
CA PHE A 130 -3.95 13.77 -0.60
C PHE A 130 -3.13 12.94 -1.60
N VAL A 131 -1.90 13.35 -1.90
CA VAL A 131 -0.99 12.59 -2.77
C VAL A 131 -0.66 11.23 -2.16
N TYR A 132 -0.36 11.17 -0.86
CA TYR A 132 -0.12 9.92 -0.15
C TYR A 132 -1.32 8.98 -0.23
N PHE A 133 -2.50 9.49 0.07
CA PHE A 133 -3.74 8.71 -0.01
C PHE A 133 -4.00 8.20 -1.43
N SER A 134 -3.84 9.05 -2.44
CA SER A 134 -4.07 8.70 -3.85
C SER A 134 -3.10 7.61 -4.34
N LYS A 135 -1.82 7.72 -3.95
CA LYS A 135 -0.81 6.71 -4.30
C LYS A 135 -1.13 5.36 -3.66
N GLY A 136 -1.45 5.36 -2.37
CA GLY A 136 -1.79 4.13 -1.66
C GLY A 136 -3.12 3.53 -2.11
N LEU A 137 -4.09 4.37 -2.52
CA LEU A 137 -5.35 3.91 -3.06
C LEU A 137 -5.16 3.06 -4.33
N LEU A 138 -4.15 3.37 -5.13
CA LEU A 138 -3.81 2.58 -6.32
C LEU A 138 -3.51 1.11 -5.98
N ILE A 139 -2.86 0.83 -4.84
CA ILE A 139 -2.52 -0.53 -4.40
C ILE A 139 -3.77 -1.36 -4.13
N ILE A 140 -4.85 -0.73 -3.66
CA ILE A 140 -6.14 -1.40 -3.38
C ILE A 140 -7.04 -1.41 -4.60
N PHE A 141 -7.05 -0.30 -5.34
CA PHE A 141 -7.90 -0.12 -6.50
C PHE A 141 -7.48 -1.00 -7.68
N ALA A 142 -6.19 -1.15 -7.94
CA ALA A 142 -5.72 -1.92 -9.08
C ALA A 142 -6.13 -3.41 -8.99
N PRO A 143 -5.94 -4.14 -7.86
CA PRO A 143 -6.48 -5.50 -7.73
C PRO A 143 -8.00 -5.57 -7.89
N LEU A 144 -8.73 -4.64 -7.29
CA LEU A 144 -10.20 -4.58 -7.42
C LEU A 144 -10.64 -4.36 -8.87
N TYR A 145 -9.89 -3.59 -9.64
CA TYR A 145 -10.21 -3.31 -11.04
C TYR A 145 -9.86 -4.46 -11.97
N PHE A 146 -8.66 -5.03 -11.86
CA PHE A 146 -8.17 -6.07 -12.76
C PHE A 146 -8.59 -7.48 -12.35
N HIS A 147 -8.77 -7.75 -11.04
CA HIS A 147 -9.04 -9.05 -10.44
C HIS A 147 -10.15 -8.97 -9.40
N ASN A 148 -11.32 -8.51 -9.86
CA ASN A 148 -12.46 -8.22 -8.97
C ASN A 148 -12.90 -9.44 -8.15
N GLU A 149 -13.15 -10.57 -8.81
CA GLU A 149 -13.70 -11.78 -8.17
C GLU A 149 -12.74 -12.33 -7.12
N GLU A 150 -11.45 -12.40 -7.45
CA GLU A 150 -10.42 -12.88 -6.55
C GLU A 150 -10.26 -11.93 -5.34
N THR A 151 -10.24 -10.62 -5.60
CA THR A 151 -10.12 -9.62 -4.53
C THR A 151 -11.32 -9.65 -3.60
N LEU A 152 -12.54 -9.77 -4.14
CA LEU A 152 -13.75 -9.92 -3.33
C LEU A 152 -13.79 -11.24 -2.57
N SER A 153 -13.24 -12.31 -3.13
CA SER A 153 -13.11 -13.59 -2.42
C SER A 153 -12.21 -13.47 -1.20
N ILE A 154 -11.10 -12.74 -1.30
CA ILE A 154 -10.22 -12.43 -0.17
C ILE A 154 -10.98 -11.60 0.89
N PHE A 155 -11.73 -10.57 0.50
CA PHE A 155 -12.53 -9.79 1.45
C PHE A 155 -13.56 -10.65 2.17
N LYS A 156 -14.18 -11.59 1.47
CA LYS A 156 -15.09 -12.59 2.06
C LYS A 156 -14.39 -13.47 3.09
N LEU A 157 -13.19 -13.96 2.78
CA LEU A 157 -12.37 -14.74 3.72
C LEU A 157 -12.00 -13.93 4.97
N LEU A 158 -11.83 -12.63 4.83
CA LEU A 158 -11.59 -11.69 5.93
C LEU A 158 -12.87 -11.35 6.73
N GLY A 159 -14.00 -11.95 6.37
CA GLY A 159 -15.27 -11.80 7.10
C GLY A 159 -16.13 -10.62 6.62
N ALA A 160 -15.86 -10.04 5.46
CA ALA A 160 -16.72 -9.00 4.92
C ALA A 160 -18.13 -9.53 4.62
N ASP A 161 -19.14 -8.72 4.92
CA ASP A 161 -20.53 -9.09 4.74
C ASP A 161 -20.89 -9.34 3.27
N SER A 162 -21.63 -10.40 3.01
CA SER A 162 -22.08 -10.78 1.67
C SER A 162 -22.90 -9.69 0.97
N LEU A 163 -23.74 -8.95 1.71
CA LEU A 163 -24.50 -7.82 1.16
C LEU A 163 -23.58 -6.64 0.74
N PHE A 164 -22.53 -6.39 1.51
CA PHE A 164 -21.52 -5.41 1.15
C PHE A 164 -20.77 -5.82 -0.11
N LEU A 165 -20.36 -7.10 -0.20
CA LEU A 165 -19.64 -7.63 -1.37
C LEU A 165 -20.54 -7.63 -2.63
N LEU A 166 -21.83 -8.00 -2.50
CA LEU A 166 -22.77 -7.94 -3.61
C LEU A 166 -22.97 -6.50 -4.11
N LYS A 167 -23.03 -5.50 -3.21
CA LYS A 167 -23.09 -4.10 -3.61
C LYS A 167 -21.81 -3.65 -4.30
N LEU A 168 -20.66 -4.16 -3.90
CA LEU A 168 -19.41 -3.90 -4.58
C LEU A 168 -19.33 -4.59 -5.95
N GLN A 169 -19.97 -5.73 -6.14
CA GLN A 169 -19.95 -6.50 -7.39
C GLN A 169 -20.95 -5.96 -8.44
N ASN A 170 -22.04 -5.33 -8.03
CA ASN A 170 -23.08 -4.80 -8.91
C ASN A 170 -22.75 -3.39 -9.47
N ASP A 171 -23.73 -2.71 -10.10
CA ASP A 171 -23.58 -1.42 -10.79
C ASP A 171 -22.91 -0.30 -9.97
N LEU A 172 -22.99 -0.37 -8.63
CA LEU A 172 -22.25 0.54 -7.75
C LEU A 172 -20.72 0.45 -7.96
N MET A 173 -20.19 -0.72 -8.28
CA MET A 173 -18.75 -0.90 -8.51
C MET A 173 -18.24 -0.01 -9.64
N TRP A 174 -19.01 0.09 -10.72
CA TRP A 174 -18.62 0.93 -11.87
C TRP A 174 -18.48 2.41 -11.49
N GLU A 175 -19.39 2.92 -10.67
CA GLU A 175 -19.33 4.30 -10.18
C GLU A 175 -18.20 4.49 -9.15
N TYR A 176 -18.00 3.55 -8.23
CA TYR A 176 -16.85 3.59 -7.31
C TYR A 176 -15.52 3.52 -8.04
N HIS A 177 -15.38 2.66 -9.04
CA HIS A 177 -14.16 2.58 -9.86
C HIS A 177 -13.85 3.90 -10.55
N LYS A 178 -14.85 4.59 -11.09
CA LYS A 178 -14.66 5.92 -11.66
C LYS A 178 -14.18 6.91 -10.62
N ILE A 179 -14.84 6.99 -9.46
CA ILE A 179 -14.47 7.92 -8.39
C ILE A 179 -13.06 7.63 -7.89
N LEU A 180 -12.74 6.38 -7.59
CA LEU A 180 -11.42 5.97 -7.13
C LEU A 180 -10.36 6.23 -8.21
N GLY A 181 -10.66 5.92 -9.48
CA GLY A 181 -9.79 6.23 -10.60
C GLY A 181 -9.52 7.71 -10.76
N TRP A 182 -10.54 8.57 -10.60
CA TRP A 182 -10.35 10.02 -10.63
C TRP A 182 -9.53 10.53 -9.45
N ILE A 183 -9.73 10.01 -8.24
CA ILE A 183 -8.92 10.37 -7.08
C ILE A 183 -7.45 9.99 -7.31
N THR A 184 -7.16 8.78 -7.80
CA THR A 184 -5.79 8.35 -8.11
C THR A 184 -5.18 9.19 -9.22
N PHE A 185 -5.93 9.49 -10.27
CA PHE A 185 -5.47 10.33 -11.39
C PHE A 185 -5.17 11.76 -10.95
N ILE A 186 -6.07 12.41 -10.20
CA ILE A 186 -5.85 13.76 -9.66
C ILE A 186 -4.64 13.79 -8.73
N GLY A 187 -4.53 12.78 -7.85
CA GLY A 187 -3.36 12.66 -6.97
C GLY A 187 -2.05 12.49 -7.74
N TYR A 188 -2.07 11.73 -8.82
CA TYR A 188 -0.93 11.59 -9.71
C TYR A 188 -0.56 12.91 -10.40
N ILE A 189 -1.52 13.64 -10.93
CA ILE A 189 -1.28 14.97 -11.54
C ILE A 189 -0.70 15.94 -10.52
N LEU A 190 -1.24 15.98 -9.30
CA LEU A 190 -0.69 16.79 -8.21
C LEU A 190 0.75 16.39 -7.87
N PHE A 191 1.04 15.10 -7.80
CA PHE A 191 2.38 14.58 -7.58
C PHE A 191 3.34 15.06 -8.68
N LEU A 192 2.93 14.98 -9.94
CA LEU A 192 3.71 15.51 -11.07
C LEU A 192 3.95 17.02 -10.93
N LEU A 193 2.92 17.81 -10.66
CA LEU A 193 3.01 19.26 -10.55
C LEU A 193 3.94 19.69 -9.39
N ILE A 194 3.89 18.96 -8.27
CA ILE A 194 4.79 19.22 -7.13
C ILE A 194 6.24 18.95 -7.51
N ASN A 195 6.51 17.88 -8.24
CA ASN A 195 7.86 17.45 -8.58
C ASN A 195 8.46 18.17 -9.80
N PHE A 196 7.64 18.71 -10.71
CA PHE A 196 8.13 19.42 -11.90
C PHE A 196 8.69 20.82 -11.61
N GLY A 197 8.43 21.38 -10.42
CA GLY A 197 8.78 22.77 -10.11
C GLY A 197 10.27 23.07 -9.90
N ASP A 198 11.12 22.07 -9.69
CA ASP A 198 12.51 22.26 -9.23
C ASP A 198 13.60 21.70 -10.17
N GLY A 199 13.32 21.41 -11.43
CA GLY A 199 14.32 21.08 -12.47
C GLY A 199 15.27 19.90 -12.22
N ASP A 200 15.34 19.40 -10.99
CA ASP A 200 16.23 18.34 -10.52
C ASP A 200 15.56 16.94 -10.50
N TYR A 201 14.22 16.90 -10.67
CA TYR A 201 13.46 15.66 -10.68
C TYR A 201 13.30 15.12 -12.09
N LYS A 202 13.83 13.93 -12.30
CA LYS A 202 13.74 13.27 -13.59
C LYS A 202 12.38 12.63 -13.78
N ILE A 203 11.96 12.60 -15.04
CA ILE A 203 10.81 11.87 -15.57
C ILE A 203 10.62 10.48 -14.92
N VAL A 204 11.71 9.80 -14.53
CA VAL A 204 11.69 8.49 -13.87
C VAL A 204 10.83 8.46 -12.61
N HIS A 205 10.84 9.52 -11.80
CA HIS A 205 10.01 9.60 -10.60
C HIS A 205 8.53 9.83 -10.90
N CYS A 206 8.25 10.35 -12.09
CA CYS A 206 6.88 10.57 -12.56
C CYS A 206 6.19 9.26 -12.96
N PHE A 207 6.94 8.26 -13.37
CA PHE A 207 6.41 6.97 -13.83
C PHE A 207 6.36 5.88 -12.74
N ASP A 208 6.50 6.24 -11.50
CA ASP A 208 6.49 5.34 -10.36
C ASP A 208 5.15 4.56 -10.19
N PHE A 209 4.05 5.06 -10.76
CA PHE A 209 2.75 4.38 -10.80
C PHE A 209 2.69 3.21 -11.78
N ILE A 210 3.50 3.24 -12.83
CA ILE A 210 3.45 2.27 -13.95
C ILE A 210 3.71 0.83 -13.49
N PRO A 211 4.76 0.53 -12.70
CA PRO A 211 5.01 -0.83 -12.23
C PRO A 211 3.84 -1.42 -11.45
N ILE A 212 3.16 -0.62 -10.61
CA ILE A 212 2.01 -1.07 -9.83
C ILE A 212 0.87 -1.50 -10.77
N ILE A 213 0.59 -0.69 -11.80
CA ILE A 213 -0.46 -1.00 -12.77
C ILE A 213 -0.10 -2.26 -13.56
N ILE A 214 1.12 -2.33 -14.12
CA ILE A 214 1.57 -3.48 -14.92
C ILE A 214 1.53 -4.77 -14.08
N LEU A 215 2.04 -4.73 -12.85
CA LEU A 215 2.04 -5.91 -11.99
C LEU A 215 0.62 -6.39 -11.69
N ASN A 216 -0.32 -5.48 -11.45
CA ASN A 216 -1.71 -5.85 -11.19
C ASN A 216 -2.49 -6.28 -12.44
N THR A 217 -2.04 -5.94 -13.67
CA THR A 217 -2.65 -6.51 -14.89
C THR A 217 -2.23 -7.96 -15.14
N VAL A 218 -1.10 -8.36 -14.56
CA VAL A 218 -0.43 -9.64 -14.86
C VAL A 218 -0.56 -10.63 -13.69
N LEU A 219 -0.51 -10.13 -12.46
CA LEU A 219 -0.53 -10.95 -11.24
C LEU A 219 -1.91 -10.89 -10.58
N THR A 220 -2.49 -12.05 -10.33
CA THR A 220 -3.70 -12.18 -9.50
C THR A 220 -3.35 -11.90 -8.04
N PRO A 221 -4.25 -11.29 -7.27
CA PRO A 221 -4.12 -11.25 -5.81
C PRO A 221 -4.20 -12.68 -5.29
N LEU A 222 -3.24 -13.05 -4.45
CA LEU A 222 -3.15 -14.41 -3.86
C LEU A 222 -4.15 -14.59 -2.75
#